data_0d7b37abff40cc32fea1fa6a2f4339d3
#
_entry.id   0d7b37abff40cc32fea1fa6a2f4339d3
#
_cell.length_a   1.000
_cell.length_b   1.000
_cell.length_c   1.000
_cell.angle_alpha   90.00
_cell.angle_beta   90.00
_cell.angle_gamma   90.00
#
_symmetry.space_group_name_H-M   'P 1'
#
loop_
_entity.id
_entity.type
_entity.pdbx_description
1 polymer ?
#
loop_
_entity_poly.entity_id
_entity_poly.type
_entity_poly.pdbx_seq_one_letter_code
_entity_poly.pdbx_strand_id
1 'polypeptide(L)'
;MAAAPAKDEYMRIYTWLSVREDAMEPFGIHSKEERAMFLHLNSVSGIGPRTAMNILGSMPLKDLTLAILTEDLQMLTRAPGIGKKTAQRITLELKDRMSKEDFAGGLSVLPGSPASAPAGAVGEAIAALSALGYSQSEAALAVSRVHQAGSDLPPDELVRQALRSMMKG
;
A
#
# COMPACT_ATOMS: atom_id res chain seq x y z
N MET A 1 17.15 5.76 4.15
CA MET A 1 16.92 6.31 5.51
C MET A 1 16.65 7.80 5.35
N ALA A 2 15.50 8.28 5.81
CA ALA A 2 15.31 9.71 5.91
C ALA A 2 16.28 10.26 6.98
N ALA A 3 16.94 11.36 6.70
CA ALA A 3 17.85 11.99 7.64
C ALA A 3 17.08 12.48 8.86
N ALA A 4 17.64 12.33 10.04
CA ALA A 4 17.08 12.94 11.23
C ALA A 4 17.05 14.47 11.02
N PRO A 5 16.01 15.17 11.51
CA PRO A 5 15.95 16.62 11.42
C PRO A 5 17.11 17.27 12.18
N ALA A 6 17.40 18.51 11.85
CA ALA A 6 18.39 19.29 12.58
C ALA A 6 17.94 19.44 14.05
N LYS A 7 18.94 19.75 14.92
CA LYS A 7 18.64 20.03 16.33
C LYS A 7 17.62 21.16 16.42
N ASP A 8 16.60 20.96 17.27
CA ASP A 8 15.49 21.90 17.52
C ASP A 8 14.44 21.99 16.40
N GLU A 9 14.43 21.06 15.43
CA GLU A 9 13.36 20.89 14.46
C GLU A 9 12.34 19.83 14.91
N TYR A 10 11.07 20.06 14.56
CA TYR A 10 9.99 19.12 14.86
C TYR A 10 9.92 18.01 13.80
N MET A 11 9.75 16.77 14.27
CA MET A 11 9.56 15.59 13.42
C MET A 11 8.29 14.86 13.81
N ARG A 12 7.51 14.44 12.82
CA ARG A 12 6.39 13.55 13.04
C ARG A 12 6.86 12.10 12.85
N ILE A 13 6.67 11.28 13.87
CA ILE A 13 6.98 9.85 13.85
C ILE A 13 5.68 9.09 14.10
N TYR A 14 5.39 8.10 13.26
CA TYR A 14 4.32 7.14 13.49
C TYR A 14 4.84 6.05 14.42
N THR A 15 4.09 5.73 15.45
CA THR A 15 4.51 4.74 16.43
C THR A 15 3.64 3.50 16.38
N TRP A 16 4.25 2.37 16.67
CA TRP A 16 3.59 1.12 16.97
C TRP A 16 4.09 0.60 18.32
N LEU A 17 3.19 0.27 19.22
CA LEU A 17 3.52 -0.19 20.56
C LEU A 17 3.44 -1.72 20.62
N SER A 18 4.55 -2.37 20.89
CA SER A 18 4.58 -3.79 21.23
C SER A 18 4.33 -3.96 22.72
N VAL A 19 3.24 -4.62 23.05
CA VAL A 19 2.90 -4.93 24.46
C VAL A 19 3.09 -6.43 24.67
N ARG A 20 3.92 -6.79 25.64
CA ARG A 20 4.14 -8.15 26.12
C ARG A 20 3.91 -8.19 27.63
N GLU A 21 3.88 -9.37 28.21
CA GLU A 21 3.68 -9.54 29.65
C GLU A 21 4.76 -8.82 30.50
N ASP A 22 5.97 -8.76 29.98
CA ASP A 22 7.17 -8.25 30.65
C ASP A 22 7.70 -6.93 30.10
N ALA A 23 7.20 -6.45 28.96
CA ALA A 23 7.75 -5.26 28.29
C ALA A 23 6.74 -4.50 27.42
N MET A 24 6.91 -3.19 27.37
CA MET A 24 6.28 -2.30 26.39
C MET A 24 7.38 -1.63 25.57
N GLU A 25 7.43 -1.90 24.27
CA GLU A 25 8.43 -1.32 23.35
C GLU A 25 7.73 -0.50 22.27
N PRO A 26 7.96 0.82 22.20
CA PRO A 26 7.50 1.64 21.08
C PRO A 26 8.47 1.52 19.91
N PHE A 27 7.95 1.31 18.70
CA PHE A 27 8.70 1.34 17.44
C PHE A 27 8.32 2.59 16.66
N GLY A 28 9.32 3.41 16.32
CA GLY A 28 9.13 4.66 15.56
C GLY A 28 9.30 4.42 14.07
N ILE A 29 8.35 4.87 13.26
CA ILE A 29 8.28 4.67 11.83
C ILE A 29 8.08 6.02 11.14
N HIS A 30 8.77 6.23 10.02
CA HIS A 30 8.91 7.54 9.41
C HIS A 30 7.68 8.01 8.65
N SER A 31 6.99 7.10 7.95
CA SER A 31 5.83 7.41 7.12
C SER A 31 4.68 6.45 7.36
N LYS A 32 3.51 6.79 6.84
CA LYS A 32 2.32 5.93 6.88
C LYS A 32 2.52 4.67 6.05
N GLU A 33 3.20 4.81 4.92
CA GLU A 33 3.50 3.74 3.98
C GLU A 33 4.47 2.73 4.60
N GLU A 34 5.54 3.22 5.25
CA GLU A 34 6.45 2.37 6.01
C GLU A 34 5.74 1.68 7.17
N ARG A 35 4.79 2.37 7.83
CA ARG A 35 3.99 1.76 8.90
C ARG A 35 3.08 0.66 8.38
N ALA A 36 2.47 0.83 7.24
CA ALA A 36 1.68 -0.22 6.60
C ALA A 36 2.54 -1.45 6.28
N MET A 37 3.69 -1.24 5.65
CA MET A 37 4.63 -2.33 5.35
C MET A 37 5.17 -3.00 6.63
N PHE A 38 5.44 -2.23 7.69
CA PHE A 38 5.82 -2.78 8.99
C PHE A 38 4.75 -3.74 9.54
N LEU A 39 3.47 -3.36 9.48
CA LEU A 39 2.37 -4.19 9.94
C LEU A 39 2.23 -5.47 9.11
N HIS A 40 2.41 -5.37 7.79
CA HIS A 40 2.45 -6.53 6.91
C HIS A 40 3.60 -7.48 7.29
N LEU A 41 4.82 -6.99 7.40
CA LEU A 41 5.97 -7.79 7.80
C LEU A 41 5.78 -8.45 9.16
N ASN A 42 5.30 -7.68 10.14
CA ASN A 42 5.07 -8.16 11.51
C ASN A 42 3.95 -9.21 11.60
N SER A 43 3.07 -9.29 10.61
CA SER A 43 2.02 -10.31 10.53
C SER A 43 2.51 -11.64 9.97
N VAL A 44 3.71 -11.68 9.37
CA VAL A 44 4.31 -12.90 8.83
C VAL A 44 4.84 -13.75 9.96
N SER A 45 4.47 -15.03 9.98
CA SER A 45 4.94 -15.95 11.03
C SER A 45 6.46 -16.06 11.07
N GLY A 46 7.02 -15.81 12.24
CA GLY A 46 8.47 -15.80 12.47
C GLY A 46 9.16 -14.46 12.25
N ILE A 47 8.41 -13.41 11.95
CA ILE A 47 8.91 -12.04 11.87
C ILE A 47 8.34 -11.23 13.03
N GLY A 48 9.21 -10.89 13.99
CA GLY A 48 8.85 -9.99 15.07
C GLY A 48 9.10 -8.52 14.74
N PRO A 49 8.68 -7.59 15.62
CA PRO A 49 8.79 -6.15 15.39
C PRO A 49 10.22 -5.69 15.09
N ARG A 50 11.21 -6.20 15.81
CA ARG A 50 12.62 -5.85 15.58
C ARG A 50 13.12 -6.32 14.20
N THR A 51 12.70 -7.52 13.79
CA THR A 51 13.06 -8.05 12.46
C THR A 51 12.38 -7.23 11.36
N ALA A 52 11.12 -6.88 11.53
CA ALA A 52 10.39 -6.01 10.60
C ALA A 52 11.07 -4.64 10.45
N MET A 53 11.50 -4.02 11.55
CA MET A 53 12.28 -2.76 11.51
C MET A 53 13.62 -2.93 10.81
N ASN A 54 14.34 -4.03 11.04
CA ASN A 54 15.61 -4.30 10.37
C ASN A 54 15.43 -4.45 8.85
N ILE A 55 14.35 -5.10 8.41
CA ILE A 55 14.02 -5.22 6.98
C ILE A 55 13.78 -3.82 6.38
N LEU A 56 12.92 -3.03 7.00
CA LEU A 56 12.62 -1.65 6.57
C LEU A 56 13.86 -0.76 6.55
N GLY A 57 14.77 -0.93 7.49
CA GLY A 57 16.03 -0.17 7.55
C GLY A 57 17.09 -0.64 6.57
N SER A 58 16.98 -1.84 6.00
CA SER A 58 18.00 -2.44 5.14
C SER A 58 17.90 -2.04 3.67
N MET A 59 16.72 -1.63 3.21
CA MET A 59 16.49 -1.26 1.82
C MET A 59 15.35 -0.25 1.70
N PRO A 60 15.31 0.56 0.61
CA PRO A 60 14.19 1.46 0.33
C PRO A 60 12.86 0.71 0.24
N LEU A 61 11.78 1.35 0.72
CA LEU A 61 10.43 0.75 0.71
C LEU A 61 10.00 0.28 -0.68
N LYS A 62 10.38 1.03 -1.72
CA LYS A 62 10.13 0.69 -3.13
C LYS A 62 10.73 -0.65 -3.53
N ASP A 63 12.00 -0.82 -3.18
CA ASP A 63 12.77 -2.02 -3.52
C ASP A 63 12.23 -3.22 -2.76
N LEU A 64 11.86 -3.02 -1.50
CA LEU A 64 11.22 -4.05 -0.67
C LEU A 64 9.87 -4.50 -1.28
N THR A 65 9.03 -3.53 -1.65
CA THR A 65 7.74 -3.82 -2.30
C THR A 65 7.94 -4.59 -3.60
N LEU A 66 8.87 -4.13 -4.44
CA LEU A 66 9.18 -4.80 -5.70
C LEU A 66 9.70 -6.23 -5.46
N ALA A 67 10.62 -6.42 -4.52
CA ALA A 67 11.17 -7.74 -4.19
C ALA A 67 10.09 -8.73 -3.71
N ILE A 68 9.09 -8.26 -2.96
CA ILE A 68 7.95 -9.08 -2.55
C ILE A 68 7.07 -9.46 -3.76
N LEU A 69 6.72 -8.51 -4.60
CA LEU A 69 5.84 -8.72 -5.74
C LEU A 69 6.48 -9.60 -6.83
N THR A 70 7.79 -9.44 -7.06
CA THR A 70 8.55 -10.22 -8.04
C THR A 70 9.15 -11.51 -7.47
N GLU A 71 8.93 -11.78 -6.18
CA GLU A 71 9.49 -12.94 -5.46
C GLU A 71 11.03 -13.00 -5.51
N ASP A 72 11.68 -11.82 -5.47
CA ASP A 72 13.15 -11.75 -5.44
C ASP A 72 13.69 -12.12 -4.06
N LEU A 73 13.86 -13.43 -3.84
CA LEU A 73 14.37 -13.97 -2.59
C LEU A 73 15.81 -13.53 -2.30
N GLN A 74 16.61 -13.28 -3.34
CA GLN A 74 18.00 -12.85 -3.15
C GLN A 74 18.06 -11.45 -2.55
N MET A 75 17.20 -10.55 -3.02
CA MET A 75 17.10 -9.21 -2.48
C MET A 75 16.61 -9.21 -1.03
N LEU A 76 15.58 -9.99 -0.73
CA LEU A 76 15.04 -10.11 0.63
C LEU A 76 16.05 -10.70 1.62
N THR A 77 16.87 -11.66 1.21
CA THR A 77 17.89 -12.27 2.08
C THR A 77 19.08 -11.36 2.39
N ARG A 78 19.18 -10.17 1.74
CA ARG A 78 20.18 -9.15 2.13
C ARG A 78 19.82 -8.47 3.45
N ALA A 79 18.55 -8.51 3.85
CA ALA A 79 18.14 -7.96 5.13
C ALA A 79 18.66 -8.81 6.30
N PRO A 80 19.27 -8.18 7.33
CA PRO A 80 19.80 -8.90 8.48
C PRO A 80 18.75 -9.75 9.19
N GLY A 81 19.06 -11.03 9.42
CA GLY A 81 18.13 -11.97 10.08
C GLY A 81 17.11 -12.64 9.16
N ILE A 82 17.16 -12.38 7.85
CA ILE A 82 16.28 -13.00 6.87
C ILE A 82 17.02 -14.11 6.13
N GLY A 83 16.67 -15.34 6.46
CA GLY A 83 17.11 -16.51 5.71
C GLY A 83 16.18 -16.85 4.55
N LYS A 84 16.60 -17.77 3.69
CA LYS A 84 15.85 -18.20 2.49
C LYS A 84 14.40 -18.63 2.81
N LYS A 85 14.20 -19.39 3.90
CA LYS A 85 12.87 -19.83 4.34
C LYS A 85 11.98 -18.66 4.76
N THR A 86 12.52 -17.66 5.46
CA THR A 86 11.80 -16.47 5.88
C THR A 86 11.46 -15.59 4.66
N ALA A 87 12.40 -15.42 3.72
CA ALA A 87 12.15 -14.69 2.47
C ALA A 87 11.01 -15.33 1.65
N GLN A 88 11.01 -16.66 1.49
CA GLN A 88 9.93 -17.37 0.82
C GLN A 88 8.57 -17.19 1.51
N ARG A 89 8.55 -17.18 2.84
CA ARG A 89 7.33 -16.94 3.60
C ARG A 89 6.82 -15.51 3.44
N ILE A 90 7.73 -14.53 3.47
CA ILE A 90 7.39 -13.12 3.21
C ILE A 90 6.70 -12.99 1.85
N THR A 91 7.31 -13.51 0.79
CA THR A 91 6.74 -13.41 -0.56
C THR A 91 5.39 -14.12 -0.66
N LEU A 92 5.28 -15.33 -0.12
CA LEU A 92 4.03 -16.10 -0.19
C LEU A 92 2.88 -15.42 0.57
N GLU A 93 3.11 -14.97 1.80
CA GLU A 93 2.06 -14.41 2.64
C GLU A 93 1.71 -12.96 2.27
N LEU A 94 2.70 -12.15 1.84
CA LEU A 94 2.47 -10.73 1.58
C LEU A 94 2.09 -10.43 0.13
N LYS A 95 2.55 -11.18 -0.85
CA LYS A 95 2.16 -10.98 -2.25
C LYS A 95 0.65 -11.01 -2.43
N ASP A 96 -0.03 -12.02 -1.88
CA ASP A 96 -1.48 -12.16 -1.96
C ASP A 96 -2.23 -11.04 -1.22
N ARG A 97 -1.70 -10.59 -0.09
CA ARG A 97 -2.30 -9.50 0.70
C ARG A 97 -2.13 -8.16 0.02
N MET A 98 -0.91 -7.84 -0.41
CA MET A 98 -0.61 -6.60 -1.10
C MET A 98 -1.38 -6.48 -2.41
N SER A 99 -1.47 -7.56 -3.19
CA SER A 99 -2.29 -7.58 -4.40
C SER A 99 -3.77 -7.31 -4.12
N LYS A 100 -4.30 -7.82 -3.01
CA LYS A 100 -5.70 -7.60 -2.61
C LYS A 100 -5.94 -6.19 -2.06
N GLU A 101 -4.98 -5.63 -1.33
CA GLU A 101 -5.06 -4.27 -0.78
C GLU A 101 -4.83 -3.21 -1.86
N ASP A 102 -3.96 -3.46 -2.81
CA ASP A 102 -3.81 -2.62 -4.01
C ASP A 102 -5.10 -2.63 -4.85
N PHE A 103 -5.83 -3.74 -4.89
CA PHE A 103 -7.16 -3.81 -5.48
C PHE A 103 -8.25 -3.14 -4.62
N ALA A 104 -8.14 -3.18 -3.30
CA ALA A 104 -9.12 -2.56 -2.39
C ALA A 104 -8.84 -1.06 -2.12
N GLY A 105 -7.60 -0.62 -2.28
CA GLY A 105 -7.14 0.75 -2.03
C GLY A 105 -6.76 1.55 -3.28
N GLY A 106 -7.02 1.05 -4.49
CA GLY A 106 -6.70 1.73 -5.75
C GLY A 106 -5.23 2.15 -5.83
N LEU A 107 -4.36 1.29 -6.40
CA LEU A 107 -3.04 1.62 -6.99
C LEU A 107 -2.32 2.88 -6.42
N SER A 108 -1.94 2.86 -5.16
CA SER A 108 -1.19 3.96 -4.56
C SER A 108 0.20 3.60 -4.06
N VAL A 109 0.86 2.55 -4.57
CA VAL A 109 2.25 2.25 -4.19
C VAL A 109 3.07 1.74 -5.38
N LEU A 110 3.08 2.47 -6.48
CA LEU A 110 4.20 2.46 -7.42
C LEU A 110 4.83 3.84 -7.42
N PRO A 111 6.03 4.01 -6.84
CA PRO A 111 6.75 5.27 -6.94
C PRO A 111 7.38 5.37 -8.33
N GLY A 112 6.78 6.20 -9.14
CA GLY A 112 7.19 6.45 -10.53
C GLY A 112 6.03 6.71 -11.46
N SER A 113 4.81 6.38 -11.07
CA SER A 113 3.64 7.01 -11.64
C SER A 113 3.41 8.34 -10.91
N PRO A 114 3.09 9.43 -11.62
CA PRO A 114 2.63 10.63 -10.93
C PRO A 114 1.51 10.18 -10.00
N ALA A 115 1.66 10.46 -8.71
CA ALA A 115 0.69 10.17 -7.67
C ALA A 115 -0.65 10.77 -8.06
N SER A 116 -1.49 9.92 -8.57
CA SER A 116 -2.89 10.13 -8.80
C SER A 116 -3.57 8.80 -8.49
N ALA A 117 -3.66 8.47 -7.20
CA ALA A 117 -5.01 8.15 -6.78
C ALA A 117 -5.82 9.32 -7.33
N PRO A 118 -6.91 9.14 -8.06
CA PRO A 118 -7.79 10.25 -8.31
C PRO A 118 -8.32 10.70 -6.94
N ALA A 119 -7.50 11.54 -6.26
CA ALA A 119 -7.93 12.45 -5.24
C ALA A 119 -8.77 13.46 -6.05
N GLY A 120 -10.05 13.17 -6.18
CA GLY A 120 -10.93 13.92 -7.02
C GLY A 120 -12.14 13.10 -7.44
N ALA A 121 -12.95 13.70 -8.27
CA ALA A 121 -14.22 13.17 -8.75
C ALA A 121 -14.15 11.71 -9.25
N VAL A 122 -13.05 11.33 -9.91
CA VAL A 122 -12.85 9.97 -10.46
C VAL A 122 -12.73 8.92 -9.35
N GLY A 123 -11.94 9.18 -8.31
CA GLY A 123 -11.76 8.23 -7.21
C GLY A 123 -13.04 8.06 -6.38
N GLU A 124 -13.72 9.16 -6.10
CA GLU A 124 -15.01 9.13 -5.42
C GLU A 124 -16.07 8.37 -6.24
N ALA A 125 -16.07 8.56 -7.56
CA ALA A 125 -16.98 7.84 -8.45
C ALA A 125 -16.71 6.32 -8.47
N ILE A 126 -15.44 5.90 -8.49
CA ILE A 126 -15.08 4.48 -8.43
C ILE A 126 -15.48 3.88 -7.07
N ALA A 127 -15.22 4.58 -5.97
CA ALA A 127 -15.63 4.13 -4.64
C ALA A 127 -17.14 4.00 -4.50
N ALA A 128 -17.91 4.96 -5.05
CA ALA A 128 -19.37 4.92 -5.05
C ALA A 128 -19.92 3.72 -5.85
N LEU A 129 -19.37 3.43 -7.03
CA LEU A 129 -19.77 2.27 -7.83
C LEU A 129 -19.43 0.96 -7.13
N SER A 130 -18.28 0.89 -6.45
CA SER A 130 -17.90 -0.29 -5.66
C SER A 130 -18.84 -0.51 -4.48
N ALA A 131 -19.31 0.56 -3.83
CA ALA A 131 -20.32 0.49 -2.76
C ALA A 131 -21.69 0.03 -3.28
N LEU A 132 -21.99 0.25 -4.57
CA LEU A 132 -23.19 -0.26 -5.24
C LEU A 132 -23.07 -1.72 -5.68
N GLY A 133 -21.92 -2.38 -5.41
CA GLY A 133 -21.72 -3.81 -5.67
C GLY A 133 -21.01 -4.15 -6.99
N TYR A 134 -20.56 -3.14 -7.75
CA TYR A 134 -19.72 -3.39 -8.92
C TYR A 134 -18.29 -3.72 -8.50
N SER A 135 -17.63 -4.60 -9.25
CA SER A 135 -16.20 -4.84 -9.03
C SER A 135 -15.39 -3.58 -9.31
N GLN A 136 -14.27 -3.41 -8.61
CA GLN A 136 -13.43 -2.22 -8.76
C GLN A 136 -12.88 -2.07 -10.18
N SER A 137 -12.61 -3.19 -10.87
CA SER A 137 -12.19 -3.20 -12.27
C SER A 137 -13.27 -2.69 -13.21
N GLU A 138 -14.52 -3.11 -13.03
CA GLU A 138 -15.66 -2.63 -13.80
C GLU A 138 -15.93 -1.16 -13.55
N ALA A 139 -15.92 -0.75 -12.27
CA ALA A 139 -16.09 0.65 -11.87
C ALA A 139 -14.99 1.54 -12.48
N ALA A 140 -13.73 1.14 -12.39
CA ALA A 140 -12.60 1.88 -12.92
C ALA A 140 -12.67 2.00 -14.46
N LEU A 141 -13.01 0.93 -15.17
CA LEU A 141 -13.16 0.96 -16.62
C LEU A 141 -14.32 1.87 -17.06
N ALA A 142 -15.46 1.79 -16.38
CA ALA A 142 -16.62 2.60 -16.69
C ALA A 142 -16.36 4.10 -16.46
N VAL A 143 -15.76 4.45 -15.31
CA VAL A 143 -15.42 5.85 -14.99
C VAL A 143 -14.32 6.38 -15.91
N SER A 144 -13.31 5.58 -16.25
CA SER A 144 -12.25 5.98 -17.18
C SER A 144 -12.78 6.28 -18.57
N ARG A 145 -13.73 5.50 -19.09
CA ARG A 145 -14.37 5.75 -20.39
C ARG A 145 -15.11 7.09 -20.39
N VAL A 146 -15.80 7.42 -19.32
CA VAL A 146 -16.53 8.69 -19.18
C VAL A 146 -15.56 9.86 -19.06
N HIS A 147 -14.50 9.70 -18.26
CA HIS A 147 -13.49 10.74 -18.05
C HIS A 147 -12.67 11.05 -19.31
N GLN A 148 -12.31 10.02 -20.09
CA GLN A 148 -11.60 10.18 -21.38
C GLN A 148 -12.44 10.87 -22.45
N ALA A 149 -13.76 10.85 -22.32
CA ALA A 149 -14.64 11.59 -23.22
C ALA A 149 -14.62 13.13 -23.02
N GLY A 150 -13.73 13.64 -22.13
CA GLY A 150 -13.37 15.05 -22.07
C GLY A 150 -14.17 15.90 -21.09
N SER A 151 -14.73 15.31 -20.06
CA SER A 151 -15.56 16.02 -19.08
C SER A 151 -14.89 16.05 -17.71
N ASP A 152 -14.55 17.22 -17.23
CA ASP A 152 -14.21 17.48 -15.83
C ASP A 152 -15.52 17.51 -15.02
N LEU A 153 -16.10 16.31 -14.84
CA LEU A 153 -17.41 16.12 -14.23
C LEU A 153 -17.30 15.93 -12.73
N PRO A 154 -18.25 16.41 -11.93
CA PRO A 154 -18.33 16.10 -10.51
C PRO A 154 -18.59 14.60 -10.28
N PRO A 155 -18.24 14.06 -9.08
CA PRO A 155 -18.31 12.63 -8.81
C PRO A 155 -19.67 11.99 -9.07
N ASP A 156 -20.74 12.67 -8.71
CA ASP A 156 -22.13 12.21 -8.88
C ASP A 156 -22.52 12.05 -10.37
N GLU A 157 -22.06 12.97 -11.21
CA GLU A 157 -22.31 12.88 -12.64
C GLU A 157 -21.47 11.81 -13.32
N LEU A 158 -20.19 11.62 -12.87
CA LEU A 158 -19.34 10.51 -13.31
C LEU A 158 -19.98 9.16 -12.99
N VAL A 159 -20.50 8.98 -11.78
CA VAL A 159 -21.22 7.76 -11.36
C VAL A 159 -22.43 7.51 -12.26
N ARG A 160 -23.25 8.56 -12.49
CA ARG A 160 -24.48 8.45 -13.29
C ARG A 160 -24.19 8.07 -14.74
N GLN A 161 -23.17 8.69 -15.34
CA GLN A 161 -22.78 8.37 -16.72
C GLN A 161 -22.11 7.00 -16.84
N ALA A 162 -21.27 6.62 -15.87
CA ALA A 162 -20.67 5.30 -15.81
C ALA A 162 -21.75 4.20 -15.74
N LEU A 163 -22.75 4.35 -14.86
CA LEU A 163 -23.87 3.42 -14.76
C LEU A 163 -24.65 3.33 -16.08
N ARG A 164 -24.94 4.44 -16.74
CA ARG A 164 -25.59 4.45 -18.06
C ARG A 164 -24.78 3.69 -19.12
N SER A 165 -23.44 3.83 -19.08
CA SER A 165 -22.57 3.13 -20.03
C SER A 165 -22.54 1.62 -19.79
N MET A 166 -22.63 1.20 -18.52
CA MET A 166 -22.67 -0.22 -18.14
C MET A 166 -24.01 -0.91 -18.44
N MET A 167 -25.12 -0.14 -18.43
CA MET A 167 -26.46 -0.67 -18.75
C MET A 167 -26.73 -0.78 -20.25
N LYS A 168 -25.89 -0.17 -21.11
CA LYS A 168 -26.06 -0.18 -22.58
C LYS A 168 -25.21 -1.22 -23.29
N GLY A 169 -24.34 -1.93 -22.58
CA GLY A 169 -23.50 -3.02 -23.09
C GLY A 169 -24.00 -4.35 -22.61
#